data_f3e1422f8cde3dd3120da08248e49d4f
#
_entry.id   f3e1422f8cde3dd3120da08248e49d4f
#
_cell.length_a   1.000
_cell.length_b   1.000
_cell.length_c   1.000
_cell.angle_alpha   90.00
_cell.angle_beta   90.00
_cell.angle_gamma   90.00
#
_symmetry.space_group_name_H-M   'P 1'
#
loop_
_entity.id
_entity.type
_entity.pdbx_description
1 polymer ?
#
loop_
_entity_poly.entity_id
_entity_poly.type
_entity_poly.pdbx_seq_one_letter_code
_entity_poly.pdbx_strand_id
1 'polypeptide(L)'
;GLVFAEQLLGLSEEVKHLEDEIDMLEIERERLKVWGRFDPEEINRLKEAGILIKLFRCHKRELSKIPRKFSTNIISEDGSTLYLAIVSKEKDFSIPLEEMEIPIAGMDEIESMIKKKGVHLQHKQNEISNLYDKSSVIKQALMESRDMLGYEEAKAGMGREEEIAYL
;
A
#
# COMPACT_ATOMS: atom_id res chain seq x y z
N GLY A 1 -19.20 3.00 -26.48
CA GLY A 1 -20.50 3.09 -25.92
C GLY A 1 -20.54 2.98 -24.41
N LEU A 2 -21.72 2.78 -23.87
CA LEU A 2 -21.94 2.70 -22.42
C LEU A 2 -21.14 1.56 -21.78
N VAL A 3 -21.08 0.40 -22.43
CA VAL A 3 -20.34 -0.77 -21.93
C VAL A 3 -18.84 -0.46 -21.81
N PHE A 4 -18.26 0.21 -22.80
CA PHE A 4 -16.87 0.63 -22.76
C PHE A 4 -16.60 1.61 -21.60
N ALA A 5 -17.47 2.60 -21.42
CA ALA A 5 -17.36 3.57 -20.35
C ALA A 5 -17.46 2.92 -18.97
N GLU A 6 -18.36 1.96 -18.80
CA GLU A 6 -18.52 1.20 -17.55
C GLU A 6 -17.30 0.34 -17.25
N GLN A 7 -16.74 -0.34 -18.25
CA GLN A 7 -15.51 -1.13 -18.10
C GLN A 7 -14.34 -0.25 -17.71
N LEU A 8 -14.17 0.89 -18.38
CA LEU A 8 -13.09 1.84 -18.09
C LEU A 8 -13.22 2.41 -16.68
N LEU A 9 -14.42 2.80 -16.28
CA LEU A 9 -14.68 3.30 -14.93
C LEU A 9 -14.37 2.24 -13.87
N GLY A 10 -14.82 1.01 -14.08
CA GLY A 10 -14.57 -0.10 -13.16
C GLY A 10 -13.07 -0.37 -12.99
N LEU A 11 -12.33 -0.41 -14.09
CA LEU A 11 -10.87 -0.61 -14.04
C LEU A 11 -10.15 0.57 -13.38
N SER A 12 -10.61 1.80 -13.64
CA SER A 12 -10.05 3.00 -13.02
C SER A 12 -10.26 3.00 -11.50
N GLU A 13 -11.41 2.54 -11.03
CA GLU A 13 -11.70 2.40 -9.61
C GLU A 13 -10.83 1.32 -8.97
N GLU A 14 -10.63 0.18 -9.64
CA GLU A 14 -9.73 -0.89 -9.17
C GLU A 14 -8.28 -0.41 -9.07
N VAL A 15 -7.81 0.34 -10.07
CA VAL A 15 -6.46 0.96 -10.07
C VAL A 15 -6.31 1.89 -8.87
N LYS A 16 -7.27 2.77 -8.66
CA LYS A 16 -7.24 3.71 -7.53
C LYS A 16 -7.22 2.97 -6.20
N HIS A 17 -8.02 1.94 -6.05
CA HIS A 17 -8.06 1.13 -4.85
C HIS A 17 -6.72 0.45 -4.57
N LEU A 18 -6.08 -0.12 -5.60
CA LEU A 18 -4.75 -0.73 -5.48
C LEU A 18 -3.68 0.30 -5.13
N GLU A 19 -3.71 1.49 -5.74
CA GLU A 19 -2.80 2.58 -5.41
C GLU A 19 -2.93 2.99 -3.95
N ASP A 20 -4.16 3.14 -3.46
CA ASP A 20 -4.44 3.51 -2.08
C ASP A 20 -3.95 2.43 -1.10
N GLU A 21 -4.16 1.15 -1.43
CA GLU A 21 -3.67 0.03 -0.62
C GLU A 21 -2.13 0.01 -0.56
N ILE A 22 -1.47 0.23 -1.69
CA ILE A 22 0.00 0.30 -1.76
C ILE A 22 0.51 1.47 -0.93
N ASP A 23 -0.11 2.64 -1.03
CA ASP A 23 0.27 3.81 -0.25
C ASP A 23 0.18 3.54 1.25
N MET A 24 -0.88 2.90 1.71
CA MET A 24 -1.05 2.51 3.11
C MET A 24 0.03 1.52 3.56
N LEU A 25 0.36 0.54 2.72
CA LEU A 25 1.42 -0.42 3.01
C LEU A 25 2.80 0.24 3.05
N GLU A 26 3.06 1.22 2.20
CA GLU A 26 4.30 1.99 2.21
C GLU A 26 4.45 2.84 3.46
N ILE A 27 3.36 3.45 3.93
CA ILE A 27 3.33 4.17 5.21
C ILE A 27 3.64 3.21 6.36
N GLU A 28 3.02 2.03 6.37
CA GLU A 28 3.27 1.01 7.38
C GLU A 28 4.71 0.52 7.34
N ARG A 29 5.28 0.33 6.15
CA ARG A 29 6.69 -0.05 5.98
C ARG A 29 7.63 0.98 6.60
N GLU A 30 7.37 2.27 6.37
CA GLU A 30 8.16 3.36 6.96
C GLU A 30 8.04 3.36 8.49
N ARG A 31 6.83 3.14 9.01
CA ARG A 31 6.59 3.06 10.45
C ARG A 31 7.36 1.91 11.10
N LEU A 32 7.49 0.78 10.41
CA LEU A 32 8.14 -0.41 10.95
C LEU A 32 9.67 -0.41 10.81
N LYS A 33 10.24 0.46 10.00
CA LYS A 33 11.70 0.51 9.79
C LYS A 33 12.50 0.61 11.08
N VAL A 34 12.03 1.41 12.02
CA VAL A 34 12.71 1.64 13.29
C VAL A 34 12.79 0.38 14.16
N TRP A 35 11.88 -0.57 13.93
CA TRP A 35 11.81 -1.83 14.68
C TRP A 35 12.62 -2.96 14.05
N GLY A 36 13.10 -2.79 12.84
CA GLY A 36 13.85 -3.81 12.11
C GLY A 36 12.96 -4.93 11.56
N ARG A 37 13.62 -5.98 11.11
CA ARG A 37 12.97 -7.14 10.50
C ARG A 37 12.78 -8.22 11.56
N PHE A 38 11.59 -8.34 12.09
CA PHE A 38 11.22 -9.40 13.01
C PHE A 38 9.90 -10.03 12.56
N ASP A 39 9.69 -11.27 12.98
CA ASP A 39 8.46 -11.99 12.70
C ASP A 39 7.50 -11.81 13.90
N PRO A 40 6.35 -11.12 13.73
CA PRO A 40 5.38 -10.97 14.81
C PRO A 40 4.86 -12.30 15.37
N GLU A 41 4.86 -13.37 14.57
CA GLU A 41 4.49 -14.71 15.02
C GLU A 41 5.45 -15.25 16.07
N GLU A 42 6.73 -14.91 15.99
CA GLU A 42 7.72 -15.31 17.00
C GLU A 42 7.41 -14.66 18.35
N ILE A 43 6.97 -13.40 18.34
CA ILE A 43 6.54 -12.69 19.56
C ILE A 43 5.34 -13.40 20.18
N ASN A 44 4.38 -13.82 19.36
CA ASN A 44 3.21 -14.57 19.81
C ASN A 44 3.58 -15.92 20.41
N ARG A 45 4.52 -16.63 19.77
CA ARG A 45 5.02 -17.91 20.27
C ARG A 45 5.74 -17.78 21.61
N LEU A 46 6.52 -16.72 21.78
CA LEU A 46 7.18 -16.43 23.06
C LEU A 46 6.15 -16.11 24.14
N LYS A 47 5.09 -15.38 23.81
CA LYS A 47 4.00 -15.09 24.73
C LYS A 47 3.33 -16.37 25.21
N GLU A 48 3.07 -17.30 24.33
CA GLU A 48 2.51 -18.63 24.68
C GLU A 48 3.45 -19.40 25.62
N ALA A 49 4.76 -19.23 25.47
CA ALA A 49 5.77 -19.82 26.33
C ALA A 49 6.01 -19.03 27.64
N GLY A 50 5.21 -18.01 27.91
CA GLY A 50 5.31 -17.22 29.15
C GLY A 50 6.29 -16.04 29.09
N ILE A 51 6.80 -15.71 27.89
CA ILE A 51 7.72 -14.58 27.71
C ILE A 51 6.98 -13.48 26.97
N LEU A 52 6.79 -12.34 27.66
CA LEU A 52 6.08 -11.19 27.12
C LEU A 52 7.07 -10.15 26.62
N ILE A 53 6.88 -9.70 25.38
CA ILE A 53 7.64 -8.63 24.76
C ILE A 53 6.72 -7.46 24.50
N LYS A 54 7.11 -6.28 24.97
CA LYS A 54 6.40 -5.03 24.69
C LYS A 54 7.36 -4.04 24.03
N LEU A 55 6.84 -3.27 23.09
CA LEU A 55 7.59 -2.26 22.35
C LEU A 55 7.22 -0.88 22.87
N PHE A 56 8.23 -0.05 23.09
CA PHE A 56 8.07 1.31 23.60
C PHE A 56 8.86 2.32 22.79
N ARG A 57 8.31 3.50 22.71
CA ARG A 57 8.98 4.67 22.18
C ARG A 57 9.13 5.68 23.31
N CYS A 58 10.32 6.22 23.48
CA CYS A 58 10.57 7.22 24.52
C CYS A 58 11.69 8.18 24.15
N HIS A 59 11.78 9.27 24.90
CA HIS A 59 12.94 10.15 24.87
C HIS A 59 14.06 9.52 25.71
N LYS A 60 15.32 9.74 25.35
CA LYS A 60 16.49 9.24 26.10
C LYS A 60 16.43 9.52 27.60
N ARG A 61 15.94 10.70 28.01
CA ARG A 61 15.77 11.09 29.42
C ARG A 61 14.74 10.25 30.17
N GLU A 62 13.86 9.55 29.46
CA GLU A 62 12.81 8.73 30.07
C GLU A 62 13.26 7.32 30.41
N LEU A 63 14.48 6.93 30.04
CA LEU A 63 15.04 5.62 30.38
C LEU A 63 15.01 5.34 31.87
N SER A 64 15.17 6.38 32.71
CA SER A 64 15.11 6.25 34.16
C SER A 64 13.75 5.81 34.72
N LYS A 65 12.70 5.93 33.92
CA LYS A 65 11.35 5.48 34.29
C LYS A 65 11.19 3.97 34.23
N ILE A 66 12.12 3.27 33.59
CA ILE A 66 12.06 1.82 33.45
C ILE A 66 12.63 1.17 34.71
N PRO A 67 11.84 0.34 35.42
CA PRO A 67 12.37 -0.40 36.57
C PRO A 67 13.55 -1.29 36.19
N ARG A 68 14.56 -1.35 37.06
CA ARG A 68 15.79 -2.12 36.81
C ARG A 68 15.57 -3.63 36.64
N LYS A 69 14.48 -4.14 37.14
CA LYS A 69 14.12 -5.57 37.03
C LYS A 69 13.82 -6.02 35.61
N PHE A 70 13.50 -5.08 34.70
CA PHE A 70 13.17 -5.40 33.32
C PHE A 70 14.41 -5.41 32.44
N SER A 71 14.48 -6.39 31.54
CA SER A 71 15.48 -6.45 30.50
C SER A 71 15.07 -5.49 29.39
N THR A 72 15.87 -4.44 29.19
CA THR A 72 15.61 -3.39 28.19
C THR A 72 16.59 -3.51 27.03
N ASN A 73 16.06 -3.57 25.82
CA ASN A 73 16.84 -3.66 24.61
C ASN A 73 16.54 -2.46 23.71
N ILE A 74 17.55 -1.66 23.38
CA ILE A 74 17.40 -0.55 22.45
C ILE A 74 17.47 -1.13 21.04
N ILE A 75 16.37 -1.05 20.30
CA ILE A 75 16.28 -1.55 18.94
C ILE A 75 16.89 -0.55 17.98
N SER A 76 16.51 0.72 18.10
CA SER A 76 17.06 1.80 17.27
C SER A 76 16.91 3.14 17.98
N GLU A 77 17.55 4.16 17.43
CA GLU A 77 17.42 5.52 17.93
C GLU A 77 17.36 6.50 16.76
N ASP A 78 16.59 7.54 16.96
CA ASP A 78 16.42 8.64 16.00
C ASP A 78 16.53 9.96 16.78
N GLY A 79 17.69 10.60 16.72
CA GLY A 79 17.96 11.78 17.55
C GLY A 79 17.87 11.44 19.03
N SER A 80 16.95 12.10 19.74
CA SER A 80 16.68 11.87 21.15
C SER A 80 15.64 10.79 21.42
N THR A 81 15.03 10.25 20.39
CA THR A 81 13.98 9.23 20.49
C THR A 81 14.58 7.83 20.46
N LEU A 82 14.17 7.00 21.38
CA LEU A 82 14.56 5.60 21.46
C LEU A 82 13.38 4.69 21.17
N TYR A 83 13.64 3.59 20.50
CA TYR A 83 12.71 2.51 20.22
C TYR A 83 13.21 1.27 20.96
N LEU A 84 12.42 0.81 21.92
CA LEU A 84 12.83 -0.19 22.90
C LEU A 84 11.96 -1.44 22.83
N ALA A 85 12.57 -2.58 23.08
CA ALA A 85 11.86 -3.80 23.39
C ALA A 85 12.15 -4.19 24.84
N ILE A 86 11.12 -4.40 25.61
CA ILE A 86 11.23 -4.85 27.01
C ILE A 86 10.66 -6.26 27.10
N VAL A 87 11.48 -7.15 27.67
CA VAL A 87 11.16 -8.57 27.78
C VAL A 87 10.97 -8.91 29.25
N SER A 88 9.90 -9.60 29.57
CA SER A 88 9.61 -10.04 30.94
C SER A 88 8.84 -11.35 30.96
N LYS A 89 9.04 -12.10 32.04
CA LYS A 89 8.22 -13.28 32.37
C LYS A 89 7.01 -12.94 33.22
N GLU A 90 6.90 -11.69 33.68
CA GLU A 90 5.75 -11.22 34.42
C GLU A 90 4.55 -11.09 33.49
N LYS A 91 3.41 -11.62 33.92
CA LYS A 91 2.16 -11.43 33.19
C LYS A 91 1.75 -9.96 33.27
N ASP A 92 1.48 -9.39 32.12
CA ASP A 92 0.84 -8.08 32.00
C ASP A 92 1.55 -6.94 32.74
N PHE A 93 2.87 -6.83 32.57
CA PHE A 93 3.63 -5.72 33.12
C PHE A 93 3.28 -4.40 32.43
N SER A 94 3.41 -3.31 33.18
CA SER A 94 3.14 -1.96 32.69
C SER A 94 4.33 -1.05 32.98
N ILE A 95 4.66 -0.18 32.02
CA ILE A 95 5.74 0.81 32.15
C ILE A 95 5.17 2.17 31.72
N PRO A 96 5.49 3.27 32.42
CA PRO A 96 4.94 4.59 32.10
C PRO A 96 5.63 5.25 30.90
N LEU A 97 5.68 4.55 29.78
CA LEU A 97 6.18 5.00 28.50
C LEU A 97 5.12 4.76 27.43
N GLU A 98 5.31 5.40 26.27
CA GLU A 98 4.43 5.17 25.12
C GLU A 98 4.62 3.76 24.59
N GLU A 99 3.62 2.90 24.75
CA GLU A 99 3.63 1.54 24.24
C GLU A 99 3.16 1.52 22.78
N MET A 100 3.89 0.80 21.94
CA MET A 100 3.57 0.61 20.55
C MET A 100 2.92 -0.75 20.35
N GLU A 101 1.90 -0.80 19.52
CA GLU A 101 1.25 -2.08 19.19
C GLU A 101 2.21 -2.96 18.37
N ILE A 102 2.22 -4.25 18.69
CA ILE A 102 2.93 -5.24 17.87
C ILE A 102 2.21 -5.33 16.53
N PRO A 103 2.90 -5.14 15.41
CA PRO A 103 2.26 -5.20 14.10
C PRO A 103 1.74 -6.62 13.82
N ILE A 104 0.66 -6.70 13.03
CA ILE A 104 0.11 -7.99 12.59
C ILE A 104 1.03 -8.64 11.57
N ALA A 105 1.62 -7.83 10.68
CA ALA A 105 2.54 -8.27 9.64
C ALA A 105 3.92 -7.66 9.84
N GLY A 106 4.97 -8.45 9.65
CA GLY A 106 6.34 -7.98 9.69
C GLY A 106 6.77 -7.30 8.38
N MET A 107 7.99 -6.77 8.38
CA MET A 107 8.54 -6.01 7.25
C MET A 107 8.57 -6.85 5.95
N ASP A 108 9.02 -8.10 6.03
CA ASP A 108 9.13 -8.97 4.84
C ASP A 108 7.77 -9.27 4.22
N GLU A 109 6.76 -9.48 5.05
CA GLU A 109 5.39 -9.71 4.59
C GLU A 109 4.82 -8.46 3.93
N ILE A 110 5.03 -7.28 4.52
CA ILE A 110 4.57 -6.00 3.96
C ILE A 110 5.24 -5.74 2.61
N GLU A 111 6.54 -5.93 2.50
CA GLU A 111 7.26 -5.77 1.24
C GLU A 111 6.76 -6.75 0.16
N SER A 112 6.45 -7.99 0.54
CA SER A 112 5.84 -8.97 -0.36
C SER A 112 4.47 -8.54 -0.84
N MET A 113 3.64 -8.01 0.06
CA MET A 113 2.31 -7.48 -0.29
C MET A 113 2.39 -6.29 -1.25
N ILE A 114 3.32 -5.36 -1.01
CA ILE A 114 3.56 -4.21 -1.89
C ILE A 114 3.94 -4.70 -3.28
N LYS A 115 4.84 -5.66 -3.37
CA LYS A 115 5.28 -6.23 -4.64
C LYS A 115 4.14 -6.89 -5.41
N LYS A 116 3.35 -7.72 -4.75
CA LYS A 116 2.20 -8.42 -5.35
C LYS A 116 1.15 -7.44 -5.85
N LYS A 117 0.82 -6.43 -5.04
CA LYS A 117 -0.15 -5.40 -5.43
C LYS A 117 0.39 -4.52 -6.55
N GLY A 118 1.69 -4.25 -6.58
CA GLY A 118 2.35 -3.53 -7.68
C GLY A 118 2.23 -4.26 -9.02
N VAL A 119 2.41 -5.58 -9.02
CA VAL A 119 2.22 -6.41 -10.21
C VAL A 119 0.76 -6.39 -10.66
N HIS A 120 -0.17 -6.53 -9.72
CA HIS A 120 -1.61 -6.47 -10.00
C HIS A 120 -2.02 -5.10 -10.57
N LEU A 121 -1.50 -4.02 -9.99
CA LEU A 121 -1.72 -2.65 -10.46
C LEU A 121 -1.24 -2.49 -11.90
N GLN A 122 -0.03 -2.95 -12.21
CA GLN A 122 0.53 -2.89 -13.56
C GLN A 122 -0.35 -3.65 -14.55
N HIS A 123 -0.87 -4.80 -14.15
CA HIS A 123 -1.76 -5.60 -14.98
C HIS A 123 -3.06 -4.86 -15.30
N LYS A 124 -3.66 -4.21 -14.30
CA LYS A 124 -4.87 -3.40 -14.49
C LYS A 124 -4.62 -2.17 -15.35
N GLN A 125 -3.49 -1.50 -15.19
CA GLN A 125 -3.07 -0.37 -16.04
C GLN A 125 -2.90 -0.82 -17.49
N ASN A 126 -2.34 -2.00 -17.72
CA ASN A 126 -2.22 -2.57 -19.06
C ASN A 126 -3.59 -2.89 -19.68
N GLU A 127 -4.53 -3.38 -18.89
CA GLU A 127 -5.92 -3.60 -19.36
C GLU A 127 -6.56 -2.29 -19.81
N ILE A 128 -6.37 -1.22 -19.07
CA ILE A 128 -6.87 0.12 -19.44
C ILE A 128 -6.24 0.57 -20.75
N SER A 129 -4.92 0.44 -20.88
CA SER A 129 -4.19 0.80 -22.08
C SER A 129 -4.68 0.02 -23.30
N ASN A 130 -4.92 -1.29 -23.13
CA ASN A 130 -5.45 -2.15 -24.18
C ASN A 130 -6.86 -1.74 -24.60
N LEU A 131 -7.71 -1.32 -23.67
CA LEU A 131 -9.04 -0.81 -23.98
C LEU A 131 -8.98 0.46 -24.80
N TYR A 132 -8.09 1.39 -24.49
CA TYR A 132 -7.88 2.60 -25.26
C TYR A 132 -7.39 2.28 -26.68
N ASP A 133 -6.42 1.39 -26.83
CA ASP A 133 -5.88 0.99 -28.12
C ASP A 133 -6.96 0.34 -28.98
N LYS A 134 -7.77 -0.54 -28.40
CA LYS A 134 -8.90 -1.18 -29.08
C LYS A 134 -9.96 -0.16 -29.51
N SER A 135 -10.28 0.82 -28.67
CA SER A 135 -11.18 1.91 -28.99
C SER A 135 -10.66 2.76 -30.13
N SER A 136 -9.35 3.07 -30.16
CA SER A 136 -8.70 3.83 -31.21
C SER A 136 -8.79 3.10 -32.56
N VAL A 137 -8.57 1.79 -32.59
CA VAL A 137 -8.67 0.97 -33.80
C VAL A 137 -10.11 0.98 -34.34
N ILE A 138 -11.11 0.81 -33.49
CA ILE A 138 -12.53 0.85 -33.88
C ILE A 138 -12.88 2.22 -34.45
N LYS A 139 -12.44 3.30 -33.83
CA LYS A 139 -12.65 4.67 -34.29
C LYS A 139 -12.09 4.88 -35.69
N GLN A 140 -10.86 4.45 -35.92
CA GLN A 140 -10.20 4.57 -37.21
C GLN A 140 -10.93 3.76 -38.28
N ALA A 141 -11.35 2.54 -38.00
CA ALA A 141 -12.11 1.70 -38.91
C ALA A 141 -13.43 2.36 -39.33
N LEU A 142 -14.14 3.00 -38.35
CA LEU A 142 -15.36 3.75 -38.63
C LEU A 142 -15.11 4.97 -39.53
N MET A 143 -14.03 5.70 -39.32
CA MET A 143 -13.64 6.84 -40.13
C MET A 143 -13.33 6.43 -41.57
N GLU A 144 -12.57 5.35 -41.76
CA GLU A 144 -12.25 4.80 -43.11
C GLU A 144 -13.52 4.35 -43.83
N SER A 145 -14.47 3.71 -43.13
CA SER A 145 -15.76 3.31 -43.66
C SER A 145 -16.60 4.50 -44.12
N ARG A 146 -16.59 5.60 -43.37
CA ARG A 146 -17.27 6.85 -43.74
C ARG A 146 -16.66 7.49 -44.99
N ASP A 147 -15.35 7.50 -45.10
CA ASP A 147 -14.64 7.99 -46.29
C ASP A 147 -15.02 7.21 -47.53
N MET A 148 -15.08 5.88 -47.45
CA MET A 148 -15.51 5.00 -48.51
C MET A 148 -16.93 5.25 -48.97
N LEU A 149 -17.83 5.70 -48.05
CA LEU A 149 -19.23 6.01 -48.34
C LEU A 149 -19.43 7.47 -48.78
N GLY A 150 -18.41 8.30 -48.82
CA GLY A 150 -18.52 9.69 -49.27
C GLY A 150 -19.02 10.67 -48.22
N TYR A 151 -18.92 10.38 -46.93
CA TYR A 151 -19.35 11.23 -45.83
C TYR A 151 -18.24 12.13 -45.26
N GLU A 152 -17.33 12.58 -46.07
CA GLU A 152 -16.17 13.36 -45.65
C GLU A 152 -16.51 14.68 -44.94
N GLU A 153 -17.58 15.38 -45.34
CA GLU A 153 -17.99 16.63 -44.73
C GLU A 153 -18.55 16.45 -43.33
N ALA A 154 -19.25 15.36 -43.07
CA ALA A 154 -19.79 15.03 -41.74
C ALA A 154 -18.68 14.55 -40.80
N LYS A 155 -17.68 13.89 -41.31
CA LYS A 155 -16.55 13.30 -40.59
C LYS A 155 -15.75 14.31 -39.76
N ALA A 156 -15.47 15.49 -40.30
CA ALA A 156 -14.62 16.49 -39.62
C ALA A 156 -15.20 17.00 -38.31
N GLY A 157 -16.53 17.19 -38.24
CA GLY A 157 -17.20 17.60 -37.01
C GLY A 157 -17.33 16.47 -35.99
N MET A 158 -17.68 15.29 -36.45
CA MET A 158 -17.90 14.12 -35.57
C MET A 158 -16.58 13.60 -34.95
N GLY A 159 -15.47 13.67 -35.68
CA GLY A 159 -14.17 13.25 -35.18
C GLY A 159 -13.69 14.10 -34.00
N ARG A 160 -13.97 15.39 -33.99
CA ARG A 160 -13.64 16.30 -32.90
C ARG A 160 -14.44 16.02 -31.62
N GLU A 161 -15.72 15.77 -31.77
CA GLU A 161 -16.60 15.44 -30.65
C GLU A 161 -16.20 14.12 -29.98
N GLU A 162 -15.84 13.12 -30.76
CA GLU A 162 -15.39 11.82 -30.25
C GLU A 162 -14.05 11.93 -29.51
N GLU A 163 -13.11 12.73 -30.00
CA GLU A 163 -11.83 12.99 -29.31
C GLU A 163 -12.03 13.64 -27.96
N ILE A 164 -12.92 14.62 -27.86
CA ILE A 164 -13.25 15.29 -26.61
C ILE A 164 -13.86 14.31 -25.60
N ALA A 165 -14.70 13.38 -26.03
CA ALA A 165 -15.34 12.40 -25.18
C ALA A 165 -14.36 11.41 -24.52
N TYR A 166 -13.19 11.20 -25.09
CA TYR A 166 -12.15 10.30 -24.58
C TYR A 166 -11.03 10.97 -23.80
N LEU A 167 -11.04 12.28 -23.74
CA LEU A 167 -10.12 13.06 -22.96
C LEU A 167 -10.69 13.37 -21.57
#